data_85db0ca15205806f3b08c619baa3dbe4
#
_entry.id   85db0ca15205806f3b08c619baa3dbe4
#
_cell.length_a   1.000
_cell.length_b   1.000
_cell.length_c   1.000
_cell.angle_alpha   90.00
_cell.angle_beta   90.00
_cell.angle_gamma   90.00
#
_symmetry.space_group_name_H-M   'P 1'
#
loop_
_entity.id
_entity.type
_entity.pdbx_description
1 polymer ?
#
loop_
_entity_poly.entity_id
_entity_poly.type
_entity_poly.pdbx_seq_one_letter_code
_entity_poly.pdbx_strand_id
1 'polypeptide(L)'
;ARRQMLTPLGPATVSTLKEAEEFAAHGVKDMIYAVGIAPQKLPRVHALLRQGVDLKIILDNVAAAHAVTTYCQENNVAIKVLIEIDCDGHRSGLNPDDKTILEVARAIEAPALLAGVITHAGGSYDVDTPELLLERSNGEREGICAAAKMLREAGFDVPIVSVGSTPTAISAQDWTGVTELRAGVYVFFDLFQTGVGVCSTDDIAMSLLVTVIGHQKEKGWIITDGGWMALSRDRGTANQKCDQGYGLVCDINGQLIDDLWVCGANQEHGIIAARNNKTVNIEEF
;
A
#
# COMPACT_ATOMS: atom_id res chain seq x y z
N ALA A 1 3.77 9.28 10.28
CA ALA A 1 2.44 8.74 10.57
C ALA A 1 1.50 9.80 11.17
N ARG A 2 1.80 10.42 12.33
CA ARG A 2 0.85 11.36 13.02
C ARG A 2 0.34 12.51 12.14
N ARG A 3 1.14 13.03 11.20
CA ARG A 3 0.72 14.10 10.29
C ARG A 3 -0.27 13.65 9.22
N GLN A 4 -0.42 12.34 9.00
CA GLN A 4 -1.33 11.76 8.02
C GLN A 4 -2.67 11.34 8.64
N MET A 5 -2.69 11.15 9.95
CA MET A 5 -3.89 10.68 10.65
C MET A 5 -4.88 11.83 10.83
N LEU A 6 -6.17 11.55 10.74
CA LEU A 6 -7.23 12.53 10.98
C LEU A 6 -7.26 13.00 12.44
N THR A 7 -6.86 12.11 13.36
CA THR A 7 -6.72 12.41 14.79
C THR A 7 -5.41 11.82 15.33
N PRO A 8 -4.92 12.23 16.49
CA PRO A 8 -3.75 11.60 17.13
C PRO A 8 -3.93 10.11 17.44
N LEU A 9 -5.17 9.60 17.45
CA LEU A 9 -5.52 8.20 17.76
C LEU A 9 -5.73 7.32 16.53
N GLY A 10 -5.64 7.86 15.33
CA GLY A 10 -5.88 7.20 14.04
C GLY A 10 -6.92 7.95 13.18
N PRO A 11 -7.49 7.33 12.17
CA PRO A 11 -7.28 5.93 11.75
C PRO A 11 -5.91 5.69 11.10
N ALA A 12 -5.47 4.43 11.10
CA ALA A 12 -4.28 3.99 10.41
C ALA A 12 -4.48 2.61 9.78
N THR A 13 -3.83 2.36 8.64
CA THR A 13 -3.79 1.04 8.00
C THR A 13 -2.38 0.48 8.12
N VAL A 14 -2.28 -0.79 8.51
CA VAL A 14 -1.02 -1.49 8.72
C VAL A 14 -0.98 -2.79 7.92
N SER A 15 0.20 -3.19 7.48
CA SER A 15 0.44 -4.43 6.73
C SER A 15 1.01 -5.56 7.59
N THR A 16 1.46 -5.25 8.81
CA THR A 16 1.93 -6.25 9.77
C THR A 16 1.36 -6.01 11.16
N LEU A 17 1.18 -7.09 11.94
CA LEU A 17 0.80 -6.95 13.36
C LEU A 17 1.92 -6.30 14.19
N LYS A 18 3.19 -6.37 13.73
CA LYS A 18 4.28 -5.64 14.39
C LYS A 18 4.10 -4.13 14.26
N GLU A 19 3.68 -3.63 13.09
CA GLU A 19 3.31 -2.21 12.92
C GLU A 19 2.13 -1.84 13.82
N ALA A 20 1.10 -2.69 13.89
CA ALA A 20 -0.03 -2.45 14.77
C ALA A 20 0.39 -2.32 16.24
N GLU A 21 1.27 -3.20 16.72
CA GLU A 21 1.84 -3.18 18.06
C GLU A 21 2.64 -1.90 18.33
N GLU A 22 3.50 -1.49 17.39
CA GLU A 22 4.28 -0.25 17.51
C GLU A 22 3.38 0.99 17.50
N PHE A 23 2.39 1.05 16.61
CA PHE A 23 1.44 2.15 16.58
C PHE A 23 0.60 2.23 17.86
N ALA A 24 0.15 1.08 18.38
CA ALA A 24 -0.56 0.99 19.65
C ALA A 24 0.28 1.50 20.82
N ALA A 25 1.56 1.12 20.87
CA ALA A 25 2.50 1.61 21.89
C ALA A 25 2.71 3.13 21.83
N HIS A 26 2.48 3.75 20.65
CA HIS A 26 2.52 5.19 20.46
C HIS A 26 1.15 5.88 20.53
N GLY A 27 0.12 5.17 21.01
CA GLY A 27 -1.20 5.72 21.30
C GLY A 27 -2.21 5.67 20.18
N VAL A 28 -1.91 5.08 19.02
CA VAL A 28 -2.90 4.89 17.95
C VAL A 28 -3.90 3.82 18.40
N LYS A 29 -5.20 4.12 18.26
CA LYS A 29 -6.27 3.26 18.75
C LYS A 29 -7.19 2.71 17.67
N ASP A 30 -7.26 3.36 16.53
CA ASP A 30 -8.10 2.95 15.40
C ASP A 30 -7.23 2.47 14.25
N MET A 31 -7.31 1.16 13.93
CA MET A 31 -6.45 0.55 12.92
C MET A 31 -7.17 -0.52 12.10
N ILE A 32 -6.72 -0.68 10.85
CA ILE A 32 -7.03 -1.84 10.00
C ILE A 32 -5.74 -2.61 9.73
N TYR A 33 -5.71 -3.91 10.02
CA TYR A 33 -4.71 -4.83 9.54
C TYR A 33 -5.13 -5.33 8.15
N ALA A 34 -4.57 -4.72 7.10
CA ALA A 34 -4.99 -4.87 5.71
C ALA A 34 -4.21 -5.97 4.96
N VAL A 35 -4.02 -7.10 5.59
CA VAL A 35 -3.54 -8.35 4.98
C VAL A 35 -4.43 -9.47 5.46
N GLY A 36 -4.87 -10.37 4.58
CA GLY A 36 -5.74 -11.49 4.90
C GLY A 36 -5.29 -12.22 6.18
N ILE A 37 -6.20 -12.36 7.14
CA ILE A 37 -5.85 -12.88 8.46
C ILE A 37 -5.54 -14.38 8.41
N ALA A 38 -4.37 -14.76 8.89
CA ALA A 38 -4.07 -16.14 9.20
C ALA A 38 -4.53 -16.46 10.64
N PRO A 39 -5.26 -17.58 10.88
CA PRO A 39 -5.82 -17.90 12.19
C PRO A 39 -4.81 -17.88 13.34
N GLN A 40 -3.55 -18.26 13.06
CA GLN A 40 -2.47 -18.26 14.05
C GLN A 40 -2.12 -16.86 14.57
N LYS A 41 -2.55 -15.81 13.89
CA LYS A 41 -2.32 -14.40 14.29
C LYS A 41 -3.42 -13.85 15.19
N LEU A 42 -4.57 -14.53 15.32
CA LEU A 42 -5.71 -14.08 16.14
C LEU A 42 -5.35 -13.80 17.61
N PRO A 43 -4.49 -14.57 18.28
CA PRO A 43 -4.06 -14.24 19.65
C PRO A 43 -3.37 -12.88 19.76
N ARG A 44 -2.61 -12.45 18.75
CA ARG A 44 -1.98 -11.11 18.72
C ARG A 44 -3.01 -10.01 18.49
N VAL A 45 -3.99 -10.23 17.61
CA VAL A 45 -5.13 -9.33 17.41
C VAL A 45 -5.87 -9.14 18.75
N HIS A 46 -6.22 -10.24 19.43
CA HIS A 46 -6.90 -10.21 20.72
C HIS A 46 -6.08 -9.44 21.79
N ALA A 47 -4.76 -9.63 21.82
CA ALA A 47 -3.90 -8.90 22.75
C ALA A 47 -3.95 -7.37 22.53
N LEU A 48 -4.05 -6.91 21.28
CA LEU A 48 -4.22 -5.49 20.94
C LEU A 48 -5.61 -4.96 21.34
N LEU A 49 -6.67 -5.73 21.09
CA LEU A 49 -8.03 -5.38 21.52
C LEU A 49 -8.11 -5.21 23.05
N ARG A 50 -7.44 -6.09 23.83
CA ARG A 50 -7.36 -5.96 25.29
C ARG A 50 -6.64 -4.71 25.78
N GLN A 51 -5.78 -4.09 24.93
CA GLN A 51 -5.13 -2.81 25.20
C GLN A 51 -6.01 -1.61 24.80
N GLY A 52 -7.26 -1.86 24.41
CA GLY A 52 -8.21 -0.83 23.98
C GLY A 52 -7.94 -0.29 22.56
N VAL A 53 -7.28 -1.08 21.72
CA VAL A 53 -7.12 -0.80 20.29
C VAL A 53 -8.34 -1.31 19.55
N ASP A 54 -8.97 -0.51 18.73
CA ASP A 54 -10.01 -0.92 17.77
C ASP A 54 -9.31 -1.40 16.48
N LEU A 55 -8.83 -2.64 16.51
CA LEU A 55 -8.18 -3.28 15.37
C LEU A 55 -9.17 -4.10 14.57
N LYS A 56 -9.38 -3.71 13.32
CA LYS A 56 -10.16 -4.46 12.33
C LYS A 56 -9.22 -5.36 11.52
N ILE A 57 -9.70 -6.54 11.15
CA ILE A 57 -8.97 -7.49 10.29
C ILE A 57 -9.70 -7.69 8.98
N ILE A 58 -9.02 -8.23 7.98
CA ILE A 58 -9.63 -8.53 6.68
C ILE A 58 -9.56 -10.02 6.34
N LEU A 59 -10.52 -10.48 5.55
CA LEU A 59 -10.56 -11.83 4.98
C LEU A 59 -11.45 -11.86 3.72
N ASP A 60 -11.33 -12.91 2.93
CA ASP A 60 -12.00 -13.07 1.64
C ASP A 60 -12.59 -14.48 1.41
N ASN A 61 -12.66 -15.32 2.44
CA ASN A 61 -13.16 -16.68 2.29
C ASN A 61 -13.89 -17.20 3.52
N VAL A 62 -14.78 -18.15 3.30
CA VAL A 62 -15.63 -18.75 4.35
C VAL A 62 -14.83 -19.45 5.42
N ALA A 63 -13.74 -20.15 5.06
CA ALA A 63 -12.92 -20.89 6.05
C ALA A 63 -12.26 -19.94 7.04
N ALA A 64 -11.73 -18.81 6.58
CA ALA A 64 -11.18 -17.77 7.44
C ALA A 64 -12.26 -17.14 8.34
N ALA A 65 -13.47 -16.89 7.80
CA ALA A 65 -14.60 -16.36 8.57
C ALA A 65 -15.01 -17.32 9.71
N HIS A 66 -15.13 -18.61 9.43
CA HIS A 66 -15.40 -19.61 10.48
C HIS A 66 -14.28 -19.68 11.51
N ALA A 67 -13.01 -19.64 11.10
CA ALA A 67 -11.89 -19.66 12.03
C ALA A 67 -11.90 -18.44 12.99
N VAL A 68 -12.22 -17.25 12.46
CA VAL A 68 -12.37 -16.04 13.28
C VAL A 68 -13.56 -16.16 14.23
N THR A 69 -14.71 -16.60 13.73
CA THR A 69 -15.92 -16.81 14.54
C THR A 69 -15.67 -17.80 15.69
N THR A 70 -15.08 -18.97 15.38
CA THR A 70 -14.73 -19.97 16.39
C THR A 70 -13.78 -19.40 17.45
N TYR A 71 -12.74 -18.71 17.02
CA TYR A 71 -11.81 -18.07 17.95
C TYR A 71 -12.49 -17.05 18.86
N CYS A 72 -13.39 -16.23 18.30
CA CYS A 72 -14.15 -15.23 19.04
C CYS A 72 -15.05 -15.88 20.09
N GLN A 73 -15.74 -16.96 19.75
CA GLN A 73 -16.60 -17.73 20.65
C GLN A 73 -15.81 -18.38 21.79
N GLU A 74 -14.71 -19.07 21.47
CA GLU A 74 -13.86 -19.74 22.45
C GLU A 74 -13.19 -18.79 23.45
N ASN A 75 -12.85 -17.56 23.00
CA ASN A 75 -12.12 -16.58 23.80
C ASN A 75 -12.99 -15.43 24.33
N ASN A 76 -14.29 -15.45 24.06
CA ASN A 76 -15.26 -14.39 24.42
C ASN A 76 -14.75 -12.98 24.04
N VAL A 77 -14.32 -12.82 22.79
CA VAL A 77 -13.79 -11.57 22.23
C VAL A 77 -14.55 -11.19 20.97
N ALA A 78 -14.85 -9.90 20.81
CA ALA A 78 -15.43 -9.35 19.58
C ALA A 78 -14.32 -8.83 18.66
N ILE A 79 -14.18 -9.45 17.51
CA ILE A 79 -13.25 -8.99 16.45
C ILE A 79 -14.06 -8.43 15.29
N LYS A 80 -13.75 -7.22 14.87
CA LYS A 80 -14.34 -6.57 13.70
C LYS A 80 -13.65 -7.05 12.43
N VAL A 81 -14.45 -7.44 11.44
CA VAL A 81 -13.99 -8.03 10.17
C VAL A 81 -14.47 -7.18 9.01
N LEU A 82 -13.59 -6.90 8.06
CA LEU A 82 -13.91 -6.37 6.74
C LEU A 82 -13.74 -7.48 5.70
N ILE A 83 -14.68 -7.61 4.78
CA ILE A 83 -14.54 -8.52 3.64
C ILE A 83 -13.71 -7.82 2.56
N GLU A 84 -12.64 -8.48 2.11
CA GLU A 84 -11.78 -7.97 1.04
C GLU A 84 -12.45 -8.21 -0.32
N ILE A 85 -12.54 -7.14 -1.11
CA ILE A 85 -13.12 -7.13 -2.46
C ILE A 85 -12.00 -6.84 -3.46
N ASP A 86 -11.93 -7.64 -4.52
CA ASP A 86 -11.02 -7.43 -5.64
C ASP A 86 -11.77 -6.75 -6.79
N CYS A 87 -11.62 -5.44 -6.91
CA CYS A 87 -12.33 -4.63 -7.89
C CYS A 87 -11.71 -4.64 -9.28
N ASP A 88 -10.49 -5.15 -9.44
CA ASP A 88 -9.73 -5.06 -10.69
C ASP A 88 -9.00 -6.36 -11.10
N GLY A 89 -9.22 -7.46 -10.37
CA GLY A 89 -8.64 -8.77 -10.68
C GLY A 89 -7.12 -8.84 -10.41
N HIS A 90 -6.64 -7.98 -9.52
CA HIS A 90 -5.19 -7.78 -9.36
C HIS A 90 -4.57 -8.72 -8.33
N ARG A 91 -5.26 -9.03 -7.21
CA ARG A 91 -4.58 -9.72 -6.10
C ARG A 91 -5.49 -10.66 -5.32
N SER A 92 -5.92 -10.26 -4.15
CA SER A 92 -6.78 -11.00 -3.22
C SER A 92 -8.12 -10.30 -3.08
N GLY A 93 -9.10 -11.03 -2.61
CA GLY A 93 -10.46 -10.56 -2.44
C GLY A 93 -11.46 -11.30 -3.34
N LEU A 94 -12.72 -11.05 -3.11
CA LEU A 94 -13.83 -11.58 -3.91
C LEU A 94 -14.26 -10.57 -4.97
N ASN A 95 -14.64 -11.03 -6.17
CA ASN A 95 -15.19 -10.13 -7.16
C ASN A 95 -16.45 -9.42 -6.62
N PRO A 96 -16.69 -8.15 -6.99
CA PRO A 96 -17.78 -7.35 -6.43
C PRO A 96 -19.19 -7.94 -6.56
N ASP A 97 -19.41 -8.79 -7.56
CA ASP A 97 -20.68 -9.46 -7.86
C ASP A 97 -20.73 -10.93 -7.40
N ASP A 98 -19.65 -11.44 -6.79
CA ASP A 98 -19.58 -12.81 -6.32
C ASP A 98 -20.50 -13.05 -5.12
N LYS A 99 -21.43 -13.97 -5.25
CA LYS A 99 -22.36 -14.34 -4.17
C LYS A 99 -21.67 -14.99 -2.97
N THR A 100 -20.44 -15.45 -3.11
CA THR A 100 -19.60 -15.93 -2.01
C THR A 100 -19.40 -14.85 -0.94
N ILE A 101 -19.49 -13.57 -1.29
CA ILE A 101 -19.52 -12.44 -0.33
C ILE A 101 -20.60 -12.65 0.74
N LEU A 102 -21.79 -13.10 0.35
CA LEU A 102 -22.91 -13.39 1.28
C LEU A 102 -22.62 -14.61 2.16
N GLU A 103 -21.94 -15.62 1.63
CA GLU A 103 -21.55 -16.82 2.38
C GLU A 103 -20.52 -16.46 3.44
N VAL A 104 -19.51 -15.68 3.07
CA VAL A 104 -18.51 -15.16 4.00
C VAL A 104 -19.15 -14.32 5.10
N ALA A 105 -20.07 -13.41 4.73
CA ALA A 105 -20.78 -12.58 5.69
C ALA A 105 -21.62 -13.40 6.68
N ARG A 106 -22.30 -14.47 6.23
CA ARG A 106 -23.06 -15.37 7.11
C ARG A 106 -22.19 -16.20 8.03
N ALA A 107 -20.95 -16.51 7.63
CA ALA A 107 -20.00 -17.25 8.45
C ALA A 107 -19.35 -16.38 9.56
N ILE A 108 -19.53 -15.06 9.49
CA ILE A 108 -19.13 -14.13 10.56
C ILE A 108 -20.29 -14.03 11.55
N GLU A 109 -20.21 -14.83 12.62
CA GLU A 109 -21.24 -14.89 13.64
C GLU A 109 -20.76 -14.31 14.97
N ALA A 110 -21.68 -13.84 15.78
CA ALA A 110 -21.39 -13.28 17.09
C ALA A 110 -20.54 -14.25 17.95
N PRO A 111 -19.56 -13.72 18.70
CA PRO A 111 -19.25 -12.31 18.94
C PRO A 111 -18.36 -11.64 17.87
N ALA A 112 -17.94 -12.34 16.80
CA ALA A 112 -17.32 -11.69 15.65
C ALA A 112 -18.31 -10.74 14.96
N LEU A 113 -17.83 -9.65 14.37
CA LEU A 113 -18.67 -8.59 13.82
C LEU A 113 -18.25 -8.27 12.38
N LEU A 114 -19.17 -8.39 11.44
CA LEU A 114 -18.98 -7.79 10.12
C LEU A 114 -18.98 -6.26 10.28
N ALA A 115 -17.87 -5.62 9.93
CA ALA A 115 -17.72 -4.17 10.04
C ALA A 115 -17.82 -3.45 8.69
N GLY A 116 -17.72 -4.18 7.57
CA GLY A 116 -17.81 -3.60 6.25
C GLY A 116 -17.04 -4.34 5.18
N VAL A 117 -16.68 -3.59 4.15
CA VAL A 117 -15.91 -4.06 2.99
C VAL A 117 -14.69 -3.18 2.74
N ILE A 118 -13.65 -3.76 2.16
CA ILE A 118 -12.38 -3.08 1.85
C ILE A 118 -11.87 -3.54 0.49
N THR A 119 -11.30 -2.62 -0.27
CA THR A 119 -10.62 -2.94 -1.55
C THR A 119 -9.32 -2.16 -1.72
N HIS A 120 -8.48 -2.61 -2.64
CA HIS A 120 -7.28 -1.91 -3.08
C HIS A 120 -7.14 -2.05 -4.59
N ALA A 121 -7.23 -0.92 -5.31
CA ALA A 121 -7.09 -0.89 -6.76
C ALA A 121 -5.62 -1.02 -7.19
N GLY A 122 -5.09 -2.24 -7.19
CA GLY A 122 -3.72 -2.54 -7.58
C GLY A 122 -3.42 -2.21 -9.04
N GLY A 123 -4.38 -2.41 -9.95
CA GLY A 123 -4.27 -2.07 -11.36
C GLY A 123 -4.14 -0.56 -11.65
N SER A 124 -4.33 0.30 -10.65
CA SER A 124 -4.05 1.74 -10.79
C SER A 124 -2.56 2.06 -10.96
N TYR A 125 -1.69 1.13 -10.60
CA TYR A 125 -0.24 1.26 -10.77
C TYR A 125 0.24 0.84 -12.18
N ASP A 126 -0.62 0.24 -12.99
CA ASP A 126 -0.31 -0.23 -14.34
C ASP A 126 -0.73 0.76 -15.43
N VAL A 127 -1.21 1.93 -15.05
CA VAL A 127 -1.68 2.99 -15.96
C VAL A 127 -0.96 4.31 -15.68
N ASP A 128 -0.89 5.18 -16.69
CA ASP A 128 -0.07 6.39 -16.65
C ASP A 128 -0.71 7.60 -17.33
N THR A 129 -2.04 7.57 -17.54
CA THR A 129 -2.78 8.74 -18.05
C THR A 129 -3.90 9.13 -17.08
N PRO A 130 -4.24 10.43 -17.02
CA PRO A 130 -5.31 10.91 -16.13
C PRO A 130 -6.66 10.22 -16.39
N GLU A 131 -6.98 9.91 -17.64
CA GLU A 131 -8.22 9.26 -18.06
C GLU A 131 -8.30 7.83 -17.52
N LEU A 132 -7.22 7.05 -17.67
CA LEU A 132 -7.14 5.66 -17.16
C LEU A 132 -7.11 5.63 -15.64
N LEU A 133 -6.42 6.57 -14.99
CA LEU A 133 -6.43 6.69 -13.54
C LEU A 133 -7.82 7.00 -13.00
N LEU A 134 -8.57 7.89 -13.66
CA LEU A 134 -9.95 8.19 -13.31
C LEU A 134 -10.86 6.96 -13.52
N GLU A 135 -10.67 6.22 -14.62
CA GLU A 135 -11.39 4.96 -14.87
C GLU A 135 -11.14 3.94 -13.75
N ARG A 136 -9.87 3.74 -13.34
CA ARG A 136 -9.51 2.85 -12.23
C ARG A 136 -10.14 3.30 -10.91
N SER A 137 -10.14 4.60 -10.63
CA SER A 137 -10.78 5.16 -9.44
C SER A 137 -12.30 4.94 -9.42
N ASN A 138 -12.97 5.17 -10.55
CA ASN A 138 -14.41 4.91 -10.67
C ASN A 138 -14.72 3.42 -10.50
N GLY A 139 -13.95 2.53 -11.15
CA GLY A 139 -14.11 1.08 -11.02
C GLY A 139 -13.93 0.58 -9.58
N GLU A 140 -12.92 1.11 -8.86
CA GLU A 140 -12.70 0.82 -7.44
C GLU A 140 -13.95 1.18 -6.61
N ARG A 141 -14.43 2.42 -6.76
CA ARG A 141 -15.62 2.90 -6.04
C ARG A 141 -16.88 2.12 -6.39
N GLU A 142 -17.14 1.91 -7.67
CA GLU A 142 -18.36 1.22 -8.14
C GLU A 142 -18.39 -0.23 -7.69
N GLY A 143 -17.27 -0.94 -7.81
CA GLY A 143 -17.15 -2.32 -7.39
C GLY A 143 -17.39 -2.50 -5.90
N ILE A 144 -16.71 -1.74 -5.05
CA ILE A 144 -16.89 -1.89 -3.60
C ILE A 144 -18.29 -1.46 -3.15
N CYS A 145 -18.87 -0.40 -3.75
CA CYS A 145 -20.22 0.04 -3.45
C CYS A 145 -21.26 -1.00 -3.87
N ALA A 146 -21.04 -1.73 -4.98
CA ALA A 146 -21.91 -2.85 -5.40
C ALA A 146 -21.88 -3.99 -4.37
N ALA A 147 -20.69 -4.40 -3.90
CA ALA A 147 -20.55 -5.41 -2.85
C ALA A 147 -21.21 -4.98 -1.53
N ALA A 148 -21.01 -3.72 -1.11
CA ALA A 148 -21.65 -3.17 0.08
C ALA A 148 -23.17 -3.13 -0.05
N LYS A 149 -23.68 -2.78 -1.22
CA LYS A 149 -25.13 -2.80 -1.52
C LYS A 149 -25.71 -4.22 -1.44
N MET A 150 -25.06 -5.21 -2.05
CA MET A 150 -25.46 -6.62 -1.97
C MET A 150 -25.60 -7.10 -0.54
N LEU A 151 -24.63 -6.77 0.32
CA LEU A 151 -24.65 -7.11 1.74
C LEU A 151 -25.80 -6.42 2.47
N ARG A 152 -26.01 -5.12 2.24
CA ARG A 152 -27.12 -4.36 2.86
C ARG A 152 -28.50 -4.88 2.44
N GLU A 153 -28.68 -5.23 1.17
CA GLU A 153 -29.92 -5.84 0.65
C GLU A 153 -30.19 -7.21 1.28
N ALA A 154 -29.14 -7.94 1.69
CA ALA A 154 -29.25 -9.20 2.42
C ALA A 154 -29.44 -9.01 3.94
N GLY A 155 -29.54 -7.76 4.43
CA GLY A 155 -29.83 -7.43 5.84
C GLY A 155 -28.60 -7.25 6.73
N PHE A 156 -27.39 -7.22 6.16
CA PHE A 156 -26.17 -6.96 6.93
C PHE A 156 -25.95 -5.44 7.13
N ASP A 157 -25.46 -5.07 8.30
CA ASP A 157 -24.93 -3.72 8.51
C ASP A 157 -23.52 -3.61 7.93
N VAL A 158 -23.28 -2.59 7.10
CA VAL A 158 -22.01 -2.35 6.39
C VAL A 158 -21.64 -0.88 6.57
N PRO A 159 -21.19 -0.48 7.78
CA PRO A 159 -20.85 0.91 8.06
C PRO A 159 -19.56 1.36 7.37
N ILE A 160 -18.62 0.44 7.11
CA ILE A 160 -17.33 0.77 6.50
C ILE A 160 -17.32 0.31 5.04
N VAL A 161 -17.07 1.25 4.14
CA VAL A 161 -16.81 1.04 2.71
C VAL A 161 -15.48 1.71 2.41
N SER A 162 -14.41 0.91 2.45
CA SER A 162 -13.02 1.41 2.48
C SER A 162 -12.32 1.15 1.16
N VAL A 163 -11.85 2.22 0.53
CA VAL A 163 -11.09 2.21 -0.73
C VAL A 163 -9.67 2.71 -0.51
N GLY A 164 -8.77 2.46 -1.47
CA GLY A 164 -7.53 3.22 -1.47
C GLY A 164 -6.34 2.57 -2.15
N SER A 165 -5.81 3.41 -2.95
CA SER A 165 -4.41 3.48 -3.39
C SER A 165 -4.07 4.97 -3.52
N THR A 166 -2.80 5.33 -3.55
CA THR A 166 -2.43 6.75 -3.77
C THR A 166 -2.86 7.24 -5.15
N PRO A 167 -2.68 6.48 -6.26
CA PRO A 167 -3.14 6.93 -7.57
C PRO A 167 -4.63 7.16 -7.66
N THR A 168 -5.46 6.23 -7.19
CA THR A 168 -6.93 6.41 -7.23
C THR A 168 -7.39 7.52 -6.29
N ALA A 169 -6.75 7.68 -5.13
CA ALA A 169 -7.06 8.74 -4.17
C ALA A 169 -6.84 10.15 -4.76
N ILE A 170 -5.80 10.32 -5.57
CA ILE A 170 -5.48 11.61 -6.21
C ILE A 170 -6.38 11.86 -7.44
N SER A 171 -6.73 10.80 -8.17
CA SER A 171 -7.44 10.92 -9.46
C SER A 171 -8.96 10.93 -9.32
N ALA A 172 -9.51 10.50 -8.19
CA ALA A 172 -10.95 10.40 -7.98
C ALA A 172 -11.65 11.76 -8.03
N GLN A 173 -12.83 11.76 -8.64
CA GLN A 173 -13.73 12.91 -8.71
C GLN A 173 -15.05 12.68 -7.96
N ASP A 174 -15.37 11.44 -7.60
CA ASP A 174 -16.59 11.07 -6.87
C ASP A 174 -16.29 10.02 -5.80
N TRP A 175 -16.72 10.30 -4.58
CA TRP A 175 -16.61 9.40 -3.41
C TRP A 175 -17.96 8.96 -2.86
N THR A 176 -19.04 9.10 -3.63
CA THR A 176 -20.39 8.71 -3.20
C THR A 176 -20.41 7.24 -2.82
N GLY A 177 -20.85 6.97 -1.60
CA GLY A 177 -20.97 5.61 -1.04
C GLY A 177 -19.71 5.10 -0.32
N VAL A 178 -18.58 5.78 -0.45
CA VAL A 178 -17.34 5.48 0.28
C VAL A 178 -17.36 6.17 1.65
N THR A 179 -16.86 5.47 2.67
CA THR A 179 -16.80 5.99 4.04
C THR A 179 -15.36 6.17 4.53
N GLU A 180 -14.40 5.52 3.88
CA GLU A 180 -12.98 5.57 4.27
C GLU A 180 -12.09 5.52 3.04
N LEU A 181 -11.10 6.43 3.02
CA LEU A 181 -10.08 6.51 2.00
C LEU A 181 -8.71 6.21 2.62
N ARG A 182 -7.96 5.28 2.02
CA ARG A 182 -6.63 4.89 2.46
C ARG A 182 -5.60 5.26 1.39
N ALA A 183 -4.65 6.11 1.72
CA ALA A 183 -3.51 6.43 0.88
C ALA A 183 -2.25 6.53 1.77
N GLY A 184 -1.13 6.03 1.30
CA GLY A 184 0.08 5.98 2.11
C GLY A 184 1.32 6.53 1.40
N VAL A 185 1.56 6.14 0.16
CA VAL A 185 2.77 6.48 -0.59
C VAL A 185 2.92 7.99 -0.83
N TYR A 186 1.82 8.72 -0.93
CA TYR A 186 1.81 10.17 -1.16
C TYR A 186 2.65 10.98 -0.14
N VAL A 187 2.97 10.40 1.01
CA VAL A 187 3.73 11.09 2.08
C VAL A 187 5.17 11.31 1.70
N PHE A 188 5.74 10.38 0.96
CA PHE A 188 7.12 10.46 0.50
C PHE A 188 7.21 10.54 -1.02
N PHE A 189 6.23 10.00 -1.72
CA PHE A 189 6.27 9.68 -3.14
C PHE A 189 7.54 8.90 -3.52
N ASP A 190 7.67 8.57 -4.78
CA ASP A 190 8.82 7.88 -5.36
C ASP A 190 8.78 8.01 -6.89
N LEU A 191 9.83 7.51 -7.54
CA LEU A 191 9.94 7.54 -9.00
C LEU A 191 8.88 6.67 -9.70
N PHE A 192 8.35 5.68 -9.01
CA PHE A 192 7.26 4.87 -9.54
C PHE A 192 5.97 5.70 -9.67
N GLN A 193 5.62 6.45 -8.63
CA GLN A 193 4.46 7.34 -8.61
C GLN A 193 4.60 8.48 -9.63
N THR A 194 5.83 8.96 -9.85
CA THR A 194 6.13 9.90 -10.92
C THR A 194 5.83 9.29 -12.30
N GLY A 195 6.23 8.04 -12.51
CA GLY A 195 5.93 7.32 -13.76
C GLY A 195 4.45 7.03 -13.98
N VAL A 196 3.68 6.86 -12.91
CA VAL A 196 2.20 6.77 -12.94
C VAL A 196 1.56 8.13 -13.27
N GLY A 197 2.27 9.22 -13.04
CA GLY A 197 1.80 10.59 -13.35
C GLY A 197 1.01 11.28 -12.24
N VAL A 198 1.12 10.80 -10.99
CA VAL A 198 0.41 11.40 -9.85
C VAL A 198 1.27 12.36 -9.01
N CYS A 199 2.55 12.47 -9.32
CA CYS A 199 3.46 13.45 -8.74
C CYS A 199 4.60 13.79 -9.70
N SER A 200 5.34 14.85 -9.41
CA SER A 200 6.61 15.20 -10.05
C SER A 200 7.79 14.67 -9.24
N THR A 201 9.01 14.74 -9.80
CA THR A 201 10.24 14.43 -9.04
C THR A 201 10.47 15.38 -7.88
N ASP A 202 9.99 16.60 -7.95
CA ASP A 202 10.11 17.62 -6.90
C ASP A 202 9.24 17.33 -5.68
N ASP A 203 8.22 16.45 -5.84
CA ASP A 203 7.35 16.02 -4.75
C ASP A 203 7.94 14.86 -3.94
N ILE A 204 9.04 14.26 -4.41
CA ILE A 204 9.70 13.14 -3.71
C ILE A 204 10.44 13.68 -2.48
N ALA A 205 9.99 13.29 -1.30
CA ALA A 205 10.46 13.83 -0.03
C ALA A 205 11.61 13.02 0.61
N MET A 206 12.13 11.98 -0.05
CA MET A 206 13.16 11.11 0.50
C MET A 206 14.24 10.79 -0.53
N SER A 207 15.48 10.91 -0.11
CA SER A 207 16.66 10.48 -0.86
C SER A 207 17.61 9.69 0.03
N LEU A 208 18.49 8.91 -0.59
CA LEU A 208 19.54 8.17 0.09
C LEU A 208 20.86 8.90 -0.11
N LEU A 209 21.51 9.28 0.99
CA LEU A 209 22.88 9.79 0.97
C LEU A 209 23.85 8.61 0.86
N VAL A 210 24.71 8.65 -0.14
CA VAL A 210 25.72 7.62 -0.41
C VAL A 210 27.10 8.25 -0.57
N THR A 211 28.15 7.43 -0.42
CA THR A 211 29.53 7.83 -0.61
C THR A 211 30.09 7.19 -1.89
N VAL A 212 30.77 7.97 -2.71
CA VAL A 212 31.56 7.42 -3.82
C VAL A 212 32.77 6.69 -3.25
N ILE A 213 32.88 5.41 -3.57
CA ILE A 213 33.98 4.54 -3.08
C ILE A 213 34.94 4.09 -4.18
N GLY A 214 34.68 4.43 -5.43
CA GLY A 214 35.56 4.12 -6.53
C GLY A 214 34.98 4.40 -7.90
N HIS A 215 35.82 4.22 -8.92
CA HIS A 215 35.48 4.42 -10.33
C HIS A 215 35.94 3.25 -11.17
N GLN A 216 35.14 2.86 -12.13
CA GLN A 216 35.46 1.92 -13.20
C GLN A 216 35.57 2.71 -14.51
N LYS A 217 36.70 3.35 -14.74
CA LYS A 217 36.88 4.34 -15.84
C LYS A 217 36.57 3.75 -17.22
N GLU A 218 37.00 2.52 -17.49
CA GLU A 218 36.73 1.84 -18.76
C GLU A 218 35.27 1.59 -19.03
N LYS A 219 34.44 1.52 -17.98
CA LYS A 219 32.99 1.29 -18.04
C LYS A 219 32.20 2.58 -17.89
N GLY A 220 32.83 3.68 -17.51
CA GLY A 220 32.15 4.92 -17.19
C GLY A 220 31.26 4.81 -15.93
N TRP A 221 31.69 4.02 -14.94
CA TRP A 221 30.92 3.78 -13.72
C TRP A 221 31.51 4.49 -12.51
N ILE A 222 30.62 5.09 -11.71
CA ILE A 222 30.87 5.56 -10.37
C ILE A 222 30.31 4.50 -9.42
N ILE A 223 31.12 4.04 -8.47
CA ILE A 223 30.71 3.02 -7.50
C ILE A 223 30.44 3.70 -6.16
N THR A 224 29.29 3.39 -5.57
CA THR A 224 28.89 3.92 -4.26
C THR A 224 28.66 2.80 -3.26
N ASP A 225 28.65 3.14 -1.97
CA ASP A 225 28.33 2.24 -0.84
C ASP A 225 26.81 2.02 -0.65
N GLY A 226 25.97 2.53 -1.54
CA GLY A 226 24.51 2.40 -1.50
C GLY A 226 24.00 1.29 -2.43
N GLY A 227 24.00 0.04 -1.96
CA GLY A 227 23.43 -1.10 -2.68
C GLY A 227 21.98 -1.43 -2.29
N TRP A 228 21.53 -2.68 -2.52
CA TRP A 228 20.16 -3.10 -2.24
C TRP A 228 19.75 -2.99 -0.78
N MET A 229 20.69 -3.09 0.13
CA MET A 229 20.38 -2.99 1.56
C MET A 229 19.97 -1.58 1.97
N ALA A 230 20.43 -0.57 1.23
CA ALA A 230 20.11 0.83 1.48
C ALA A 230 19.04 1.38 0.53
N LEU A 231 19.10 1.01 -0.76
CA LEU A 231 18.11 1.37 -1.77
C LEU A 231 16.87 0.44 -1.68
N SER A 232 16.60 -0.27 -2.74
CA SER A 232 15.64 -1.36 -2.83
C SER A 232 16.09 -2.32 -3.91
N ARG A 233 15.70 -3.59 -3.80
CA ARG A 233 15.90 -4.55 -4.87
C ARG A 233 14.85 -4.41 -5.97
N ASP A 234 13.73 -3.74 -5.69
CA ASP A 234 12.63 -3.60 -6.61
C ASP A 234 13.00 -2.68 -7.79
N ARG A 235 12.71 -3.18 -8.98
CA ARG A 235 12.80 -2.44 -10.24
C ARG A 235 11.42 -1.96 -10.64
N GLY A 236 10.73 -1.22 -9.75
CA GLY A 236 9.35 -0.79 -9.93
C GLY A 236 9.08 -0.09 -11.25
N THR A 237 10.03 0.74 -11.73
CA THR A 237 9.88 1.49 -12.99
C THR A 237 10.26 0.71 -14.25
N ALA A 238 10.73 -0.55 -14.14
CA ALA A 238 11.27 -1.29 -15.29
C ALA A 238 10.27 -1.51 -16.43
N ASN A 239 8.97 -1.55 -16.12
CA ASN A 239 7.89 -1.73 -17.10
C ASN A 239 7.17 -0.41 -17.46
N GLN A 240 7.61 0.72 -16.89
CA GLN A 240 7.04 2.03 -17.22
C GLN A 240 7.66 2.59 -18.50
N LYS A 241 7.04 3.64 -19.06
CA LYS A 241 7.54 4.33 -20.26
C LYS A 241 8.99 4.82 -20.09
N CYS A 242 9.38 5.17 -18.86
CA CYS A 242 10.73 5.59 -18.51
C CYS A 242 11.21 4.74 -17.35
N ASP A 243 12.12 3.79 -17.62
CA ASP A 243 12.81 3.05 -16.56
C ASP A 243 13.81 3.97 -15.84
N GLN A 244 13.64 4.13 -14.54
CA GLN A 244 14.49 4.95 -13.68
C GLN A 244 15.60 4.13 -12.96
N GLY A 245 15.77 2.86 -13.34
CA GLY A 245 16.77 1.99 -12.72
C GLY A 245 16.48 1.73 -11.25
N TYR A 246 17.50 1.90 -10.43
CA TYR A 246 17.40 1.87 -8.98
C TYR A 246 17.26 3.28 -8.37
N GLY A 247 17.32 4.33 -9.17
CA GLY A 247 17.12 5.69 -8.75
C GLY A 247 17.78 6.72 -9.65
N LEU A 248 17.37 7.97 -9.49
CA LEU A 248 18.02 9.14 -10.05
C LEU A 248 19.12 9.63 -9.10
N VAL A 249 20.10 10.35 -9.65
CA VAL A 249 21.21 10.91 -8.89
C VAL A 249 20.96 12.39 -8.63
N CYS A 250 21.17 12.82 -7.39
CA CYS A 250 21.11 14.21 -6.95
C CYS A 250 22.46 14.66 -6.39
N ASP A 251 22.68 15.97 -6.43
CA ASP A 251 23.77 16.57 -5.63
C ASP A 251 23.40 16.59 -4.13
N ILE A 252 24.32 17.10 -3.30
CA ILE A 252 24.13 17.18 -1.85
C ILE A 252 22.97 18.11 -1.44
N ASN A 253 22.49 18.97 -2.33
CA ASN A 253 21.35 19.85 -2.09
C ASN A 253 20.02 19.23 -2.57
N GLY A 254 20.05 17.99 -3.10
CA GLY A 254 18.90 17.32 -3.64
C GLY A 254 18.52 17.72 -5.07
N GLN A 255 19.40 18.48 -5.77
CA GLN A 255 19.15 18.84 -7.17
C GLN A 255 19.55 17.68 -8.08
N LEU A 256 18.64 17.30 -8.98
CA LEU A 256 18.92 16.23 -9.95
C LEU A 256 20.17 16.57 -10.78
N ILE A 257 21.01 15.58 -10.96
CA ILE A 257 22.14 15.63 -11.89
C ILE A 257 21.67 14.97 -13.18
N ASP A 258 21.46 15.79 -14.19
CA ASP A 258 20.96 15.34 -15.48
C ASP A 258 21.84 14.25 -16.07
N ASP A 259 21.16 13.29 -16.72
CA ASP A 259 21.79 12.17 -17.41
C ASP A 259 22.52 11.15 -16.52
N LEU A 260 22.52 11.28 -15.20
CA LEU A 260 23.02 10.24 -14.28
C LEU A 260 21.86 9.44 -13.66
N TRP A 261 22.07 8.14 -13.52
CA TRP A 261 21.13 7.23 -12.86
C TRP A 261 21.84 6.08 -12.18
N VAL A 262 21.23 5.47 -11.19
CA VAL A 262 21.68 4.22 -10.59
C VAL A 262 21.24 3.07 -11.50
N CYS A 263 22.12 2.69 -12.43
CA CYS A 263 21.84 1.70 -13.46
C CYS A 263 21.93 0.25 -12.95
N GLY A 264 22.61 0.04 -11.82
CA GLY A 264 22.81 -1.27 -11.22
C GLY A 264 23.02 -1.17 -9.72
N ALA A 265 22.71 -2.27 -9.04
CA ALA A 265 22.98 -2.43 -7.62
C ALA A 265 23.34 -3.86 -7.30
N ASN A 266 24.24 -4.03 -6.34
CA ASN A 266 24.52 -5.29 -5.65
C ASN A 266 24.10 -5.12 -4.18
N GLN A 267 24.41 -6.07 -3.33
CA GLN A 267 23.99 -6.01 -1.93
C GLN A 267 24.42 -4.69 -1.25
N GLU A 268 25.69 -4.31 -1.37
CA GLU A 268 26.28 -3.14 -0.70
C GLU A 268 26.78 -2.06 -1.68
N HIS A 269 26.71 -2.29 -3.00
CA HIS A 269 27.24 -1.38 -4.00
C HIS A 269 26.16 -0.88 -4.94
N GLY A 270 26.07 0.44 -5.10
CA GLY A 270 25.37 1.10 -6.18
C GLY A 270 26.30 1.39 -7.35
N ILE A 271 25.76 1.28 -8.56
CA ILE A 271 26.47 1.58 -9.81
C ILE A 271 25.77 2.74 -10.49
N ILE A 272 26.42 3.88 -10.55
CA ILE A 272 25.94 5.06 -11.27
C ILE A 272 26.63 5.13 -12.62
N ALA A 273 25.87 5.43 -13.65
CA ALA A 273 26.38 5.64 -15.01
C ALA A 273 25.59 6.74 -15.73
N ALA A 274 26.14 7.19 -16.85
CA ALA A 274 25.42 8.09 -17.75
C ALA A 274 24.30 7.38 -18.49
N ARG A 275 23.18 8.08 -18.72
CA ARG A 275 22.10 7.63 -19.60
C ARG A 275 22.42 7.93 -21.06
N ASN A 276 21.80 7.17 -21.94
CA ASN A 276 21.72 7.48 -23.39
C ASN A 276 23.10 7.66 -24.05
N ASN A 277 24.10 6.89 -23.60
CA ASN A 277 25.49 6.97 -24.13
C ASN A 277 26.10 8.36 -24.06
N LYS A 278 25.63 9.22 -23.18
CA LYS A 278 26.26 10.53 -22.92
C LYS A 278 27.61 10.34 -22.22
N THR A 279 28.53 11.22 -22.50
CA THR A 279 29.82 11.26 -21.82
C THR A 279 29.69 12.17 -20.59
N VAL A 280 29.90 11.60 -19.44
CA VAL A 280 29.96 12.35 -18.16
C VAL A 280 31.38 12.20 -17.62
N ASN A 281 31.95 13.28 -17.11
CA ASN A 281 33.24 13.21 -16.43
C ASN A 281 33.03 12.62 -15.03
N ILE A 282 33.21 11.31 -14.91
CA ILE A 282 33.01 10.59 -13.64
C ILE A 282 34.02 10.94 -12.55
N GLU A 283 35.14 11.63 -12.88
CA GLU A 283 36.17 12.06 -11.94
C GLU A 283 35.78 13.33 -11.17
N GLU A 284 34.70 13.99 -11.55
CA GLU A 284 34.14 15.14 -10.84
C GLU A 284 33.30 14.79 -9.61
N PHE A 285 33.05 13.50 -9.39
CA PHE A 285 32.21 12.99 -8.31
C PHE A 285 33.00 12.23 -7.24
#